data_45a9fe07cc47fabd8e6b2119159fd7fa
#
_entry.id   45a9fe07cc47fabd8e6b2119159fd7fa
#
_cell.length_a   1.000
_cell.length_b   1.000
_cell.length_c   1.000
_cell.angle_alpha   90.00
_cell.angle_beta   90.00
_cell.angle_gamma   90.00
#
_symmetry.space_group_name_H-M   'P 1'
#
loop_
_entity.id
_entity.type
_entity.pdbx_description
1 polymer ?
#
loop_
_entity_poly.entity_id
_entity_poly.type
_entity_poly.pdbx_seq_one_letter_code
_entity_poly.pdbx_strand_id
1 'polypeptide(L)'
;LDDLMAGALEDQRSRESAVPIEELREAARRAPAAKDARKWLRRDAEVPIIAEIKRASPSKGRLCDIPDPAALAREYERGGASAVSVLTEGRRFLGSLADVDAVRSAVSIPVLRKDFIATDYQIWEARAHGADMVLLIVAALDDPTLRRLLELAHRLGMTALVETHTRGEIARAIDAGAHVIGINARNLKDLHVDVGRYRELAANLPDDVIKVAESGVFGGVELEDYARAGADAVLVGEGVATVDDHADAVARLVAAGRRVKASVRMPLSSHEGPYFGRFGGRYVPEALVGALDELEHVYDEA
;
A
#
# COMPACT_ATOMS: atom_id res chain seq x y z
N LEU A 1 -17.74 -0.47 -9.75
CA LEU A 1 -16.98 -1.68 -9.38
C LEU A 1 -17.54 -2.91 -10.12
N ASP A 2 -18.84 -3.10 -10.16
CA ASP A 2 -19.50 -4.28 -10.75
C ASP A 2 -19.12 -4.50 -12.21
N ASP A 3 -19.09 -3.44 -13.02
CA ASP A 3 -18.67 -3.52 -14.43
C ASP A 3 -17.20 -3.96 -14.59
N LEU A 4 -16.33 -3.51 -13.69
CA LEU A 4 -14.91 -3.88 -13.68
C LEU A 4 -14.73 -5.34 -13.30
N MET A 5 -15.45 -5.78 -12.27
CA MET A 5 -15.48 -7.20 -11.87
C MET A 5 -16.02 -8.10 -12.97
N ALA A 6 -17.12 -7.70 -13.61
CA ALA A 6 -17.71 -8.47 -14.73
C ALA A 6 -16.72 -8.61 -15.89
N GLY A 7 -16.06 -7.51 -16.27
CA GLY A 7 -15.03 -7.51 -17.31
C GLY A 7 -13.82 -8.40 -16.96
N ALA A 8 -13.32 -8.31 -15.73
CA ALA A 8 -12.20 -9.13 -15.27
C ALA A 8 -12.54 -10.63 -15.26
N LEU A 9 -13.78 -10.99 -14.88
CA LEU A 9 -14.25 -12.37 -14.90
C LEU A 9 -14.43 -12.90 -16.33
N GLU A 10 -14.89 -12.08 -17.28
CA GLU A 10 -14.98 -12.44 -18.68
C GLU A 10 -13.58 -12.70 -19.27
N ASP A 11 -12.64 -11.81 -19.03
CA ASP A 11 -11.24 -11.96 -19.47
C ASP A 11 -10.58 -13.19 -18.80
N GLN A 12 -10.86 -13.44 -17.52
CA GLN A 12 -10.39 -14.63 -16.83
C GLN A 12 -10.92 -15.93 -17.47
N ARG A 13 -12.21 -16.00 -17.80
CA ARG A 13 -12.78 -17.18 -18.47
C ARG A 13 -12.13 -17.43 -19.84
N SER A 14 -11.84 -16.37 -20.59
CA SER A 14 -11.14 -16.48 -21.87
C SER A 14 -9.73 -17.07 -21.68
N ARG A 15 -8.98 -16.60 -20.66
CA ARG A 15 -7.65 -17.13 -20.34
C ARG A 15 -7.71 -18.57 -19.83
N GLU A 16 -8.69 -18.91 -18.99
CA GLU A 16 -8.87 -20.27 -18.48
C GLU A 16 -9.21 -21.29 -19.60
N SER A 17 -9.94 -20.84 -20.63
CA SER A 17 -10.20 -21.67 -21.81
C SER A 17 -8.94 -21.95 -22.62
N ALA A 18 -7.96 -21.03 -22.60
CA ALA A 18 -6.69 -21.17 -23.31
C ALA A 18 -5.61 -21.90 -22.46
N VAL A 19 -5.60 -21.67 -21.16
CA VAL A 19 -4.64 -22.25 -20.20
C VAL A 19 -5.41 -22.88 -19.05
N PRO A 20 -5.56 -24.21 -19.01
CA PRO A 20 -6.25 -24.90 -17.92
C PRO A 20 -5.58 -24.66 -16.55
N ILE A 21 -6.38 -24.68 -15.49
CA ILE A 21 -5.89 -24.44 -14.12
C ILE A 21 -4.74 -25.36 -13.71
N GLU A 22 -4.70 -26.59 -14.21
CA GLU A 22 -3.63 -27.55 -13.88
C GLU A 22 -2.27 -27.11 -14.44
N GLU A 23 -2.25 -26.46 -15.62
CA GLU A 23 -1.04 -25.89 -16.19
C GLU A 23 -0.54 -24.70 -15.35
N LEU A 24 -1.47 -23.84 -14.86
CA LEU A 24 -1.12 -22.76 -13.96
C LEU A 24 -0.56 -23.27 -12.62
N ARG A 25 -1.16 -24.33 -12.07
CA ARG A 25 -0.66 -24.97 -10.84
C ARG A 25 0.76 -25.49 -11.02
N GLU A 26 1.04 -26.10 -12.17
CA GLU A 26 2.37 -26.58 -12.49
C GLU A 26 3.38 -25.44 -12.70
N ALA A 27 2.97 -24.36 -13.40
CA ALA A 27 3.77 -23.16 -13.55
C ALA A 27 4.06 -22.47 -12.21
N ALA A 28 3.05 -22.37 -11.35
CA ALA A 28 3.19 -21.80 -10.00
C ALA A 28 4.16 -22.57 -9.11
N ARG A 29 4.21 -23.91 -9.23
CA ARG A 29 5.18 -24.76 -8.51
C ARG A 29 6.62 -24.55 -9.00
N ARG A 30 6.81 -24.24 -10.29
CA ARG A 30 8.12 -23.96 -10.88
C ARG A 30 8.60 -22.52 -10.64
N ALA A 31 7.68 -21.61 -10.37
CA ALA A 31 8.02 -20.21 -10.10
C ALA A 31 8.88 -20.11 -8.82
N PRO A 32 9.87 -19.21 -8.76
CA PRO A 32 10.63 -18.94 -7.55
C PRO A 32 9.70 -18.64 -6.37
N ALA A 33 10.07 -19.02 -5.16
CA ALA A 33 9.24 -18.77 -3.96
C ALA A 33 8.86 -17.30 -3.86
N ALA A 34 7.58 -17.03 -3.52
CA ALA A 34 7.11 -15.67 -3.33
C ALA A 34 7.83 -15.01 -2.14
N LYS A 35 8.12 -13.72 -2.26
CA LYS A 35 8.71 -12.93 -1.19
C LYS A 35 7.65 -12.59 -0.15
N ASP A 36 7.98 -12.73 1.14
CA ASP A 36 7.11 -12.24 2.21
C ASP A 36 7.13 -10.70 2.24
N ALA A 37 6.16 -10.09 1.55
CA ALA A 37 6.10 -8.64 1.40
C ALA A 37 5.89 -7.91 2.73
N ARG A 38 5.39 -8.57 3.78
CA ARG A 38 5.24 -7.97 5.11
C ARG A 38 6.56 -7.46 5.65
N LYS A 39 7.68 -8.14 5.37
CA LYS A 39 9.04 -7.71 5.74
C LYS A 39 9.49 -6.44 5.03
N TRP A 40 8.86 -6.11 3.90
CA TRP A 40 9.15 -4.93 3.10
C TRP A 40 8.22 -3.76 3.41
N LEU A 41 7.00 -4.07 3.89
CA LEU A 41 5.95 -3.09 4.14
C LEU A 41 5.89 -2.59 5.59
N ARG A 42 6.63 -3.19 6.53
CA ARG A 42 6.75 -2.70 7.90
C ARG A 42 8.20 -2.41 8.20
N ARG A 43 8.54 -1.14 8.28
CA ARG A 43 9.88 -0.64 8.58
C ARG A 43 9.82 0.45 9.63
N ASP A 44 10.69 0.36 10.61
CA ASP A 44 10.70 1.34 11.71
C ASP A 44 11.31 2.68 11.31
N ALA A 45 12.25 2.71 10.36
CA ALA A 45 13.02 3.90 10.02
C ALA A 45 12.42 4.74 8.89
N GLU A 46 11.45 4.20 8.16
CA GLU A 46 10.85 4.86 6.99
C GLU A 46 9.41 4.41 6.79
N VAL A 47 8.66 5.12 5.94
CA VAL A 47 7.37 4.67 5.41
C VAL A 47 7.61 4.01 4.07
N PRO A 48 7.41 2.68 3.95
CA PRO A 48 7.54 1.92 2.71
C PRO A 48 6.64 2.46 1.59
N ILE A 49 7.19 2.49 0.36
CA ILE A 49 6.50 2.92 -0.84
C ILE A 49 6.19 1.72 -1.71
N ILE A 50 4.91 1.50 -2.04
CA ILE A 50 4.47 0.61 -3.11
C ILE A 50 4.28 1.50 -4.34
N ALA A 51 5.23 1.47 -5.29
CA ALA A 51 5.16 2.28 -6.49
C ALA A 51 4.35 1.57 -7.58
N GLU A 52 3.36 2.24 -8.15
CA GLU A 52 2.39 1.62 -9.06
C GLU A 52 2.68 1.93 -10.52
N ILE A 53 2.75 0.89 -11.34
CA ILE A 53 2.80 0.96 -12.81
C ILE A 53 1.35 0.98 -13.32
N LYS A 54 0.94 2.12 -13.88
CA LYS A 54 -0.43 2.36 -14.32
C LYS A 54 -0.49 3.28 -15.52
N ARG A 55 -0.97 2.76 -16.67
CA ARG A 55 -1.09 3.51 -17.94
C ARG A 55 -2.34 4.37 -18.02
N ALA A 56 -3.42 3.90 -17.40
CA ALA A 56 -4.71 4.58 -17.44
C ALA A 56 -5.51 4.35 -16.16
N SER A 57 -6.56 5.15 -15.95
CA SER A 57 -7.54 4.95 -14.88
C SER A 57 -8.95 5.33 -15.34
N PRO A 58 -10.02 4.74 -14.76
CA PRO A 58 -11.40 5.12 -15.08
C PRO A 58 -11.71 6.60 -14.85
N SER A 59 -11.05 7.24 -13.88
CA SER A 59 -11.30 8.63 -13.50
C SER A 59 -10.62 9.66 -14.37
N LYS A 60 -9.46 9.32 -14.99
CA LYS A 60 -8.63 10.27 -15.75
C LYS A 60 -8.32 9.83 -17.18
N GLY A 61 -8.75 8.62 -17.57
CA GLY A 61 -8.37 8.04 -18.86
C GLY A 61 -6.88 7.69 -18.90
N ARG A 62 -6.22 7.89 -20.05
CA ARG A 62 -4.80 7.64 -20.24
C ARG A 62 -3.95 8.63 -19.44
N LEU A 63 -3.03 8.14 -18.64
CA LEU A 63 -2.16 8.93 -17.76
C LEU A 63 -0.78 9.16 -18.39
N CYS A 64 -0.15 8.08 -18.85
CA CYS A 64 1.18 8.11 -19.44
C CYS A 64 1.39 6.88 -20.35
N ASP A 65 2.41 6.97 -21.20
CA ASP A 65 2.92 5.83 -21.96
C ASP A 65 4.00 5.12 -21.15
N ILE A 66 3.85 3.79 -21.02
CA ILE A 66 4.83 2.93 -20.36
C ILE A 66 5.20 1.82 -21.37
N PRO A 67 6.13 2.09 -22.29
CA PRO A 67 6.51 1.11 -23.28
C PRO A 67 7.35 -0.03 -22.71
N ASP A 68 8.11 0.23 -21.64
CA ASP A 68 8.93 -0.75 -20.91
C ASP A 68 8.63 -0.70 -19.40
N PRO A 69 7.70 -1.53 -18.91
CA PRO A 69 7.37 -1.58 -17.48
C PRO A 69 8.54 -2.12 -16.64
N ALA A 70 9.42 -2.92 -17.20
CA ALA A 70 10.61 -3.41 -16.52
C ALA A 70 11.63 -2.29 -16.26
N ALA A 71 11.83 -1.38 -17.22
CA ALA A 71 12.69 -0.21 -17.04
C ALA A 71 12.12 0.71 -15.96
N LEU A 72 10.82 1.00 -15.99
CA LEU A 72 10.16 1.81 -14.98
C LEU A 72 10.25 1.19 -13.58
N ALA A 73 10.06 -0.14 -13.48
CA ALA A 73 10.18 -0.84 -12.20
C ALA A 73 11.61 -0.75 -11.63
N ARG A 74 12.65 -0.84 -12.47
CA ARG A 74 14.04 -0.62 -12.04
C ARG A 74 14.28 0.79 -11.52
N GLU A 75 13.65 1.79 -12.13
CA GLU A 75 13.72 3.17 -11.62
C GLU A 75 13.05 3.33 -10.27
N TYR A 76 11.89 2.71 -10.08
CA TYR A 76 11.21 2.69 -8.78
C TYR A 76 12.08 2.02 -7.70
N GLU A 77 12.65 0.84 -8.00
CA GLU A 77 13.56 0.15 -7.07
C GLU A 77 14.80 0.98 -6.76
N ARG A 78 15.42 1.62 -7.76
CA ARG A 78 16.57 2.53 -7.59
C ARG A 78 16.23 3.72 -6.71
N GLY A 79 15.01 4.25 -6.81
CA GLY A 79 14.49 5.32 -5.96
C GLY A 79 14.19 4.88 -4.51
N GLY A 80 14.24 3.59 -4.22
CA GLY A 80 14.01 3.02 -2.89
C GLY A 80 12.58 2.54 -2.64
N ALA A 81 11.79 2.26 -3.69
CA ALA A 81 10.49 1.60 -3.53
C ALA A 81 10.65 0.27 -2.79
N SER A 82 9.70 -0.03 -1.92
CA SER A 82 9.67 -1.29 -1.14
C SER A 82 8.92 -2.41 -1.84
N ALA A 83 8.05 -2.08 -2.79
CA ALA A 83 7.36 -3.01 -3.68
C ALA A 83 6.92 -2.28 -4.96
N VAL A 84 6.65 -3.04 -6.02
CA VAL A 84 6.05 -2.54 -7.26
C VAL A 84 4.65 -3.10 -7.40
N SER A 85 3.67 -2.23 -7.62
CA SER A 85 2.30 -2.60 -7.99
C SER A 85 2.15 -2.55 -9.51
N VAL A 86 1.62 -3.62 -10.11
CA VAL A 86 1.43 -3.74 -11.56
C VAL A 86 -0.04 -3.94 -11.86
N LEU A 87 -0.68 -2.94 -12.48
CA LEU A 87 -2.04 -3.08 -12.99
C LEU A 87 -2.05 -4.10 -14.13
N THR A 88 -2.92 -5.11 -14.03
CA THR A 88 -3.05 -6.15 -15.06
C THR A 88 -4.41 -6.15 -15.76
N GLU A 89 -5.36 -5.34 -15.29
CA GLU A 89 -6.65 -5.16 -15.96
C GLU A 89 -6.45 -4.46 -17.32
N GLY A 90 -6.90 -5.09 -18.40
CA GLY A 90 -6.60 -4.65 -19.78
C GLY A 90 -7.56 -3.61 -20.33
N ARG A 91 -8.83 -3.60 -19.90
CA ARG A 91 -9.89 -2.80 -20.54
C ARG A 91 -9.88 -1.33 -20.14
N ARG A 92 -9.61 -1.03 -18.88
CA ARG A 92 -9.68 0.32 -18.29
C ARG A 92 -8.33 0.85 -17.83
N PHE A 93 -7.44 -0.03 -17.40
CA PHE A 93 -6.11 0.35 -16.90
C PHE A 93 -5.00 0.10 -17.91
N LEU A 94 -5.29 -0.59 -19.03
CA LEU A 94 -4.36 -0.90 -20.13
C LEU A 94 -3.14 -1.70 -19.65
N GLY A 95 -3.35 -2.56 -18.65
CA GLY A 95 -2.33 -3.45 -18.10
C GLY A 95 -2.36 -4.85 -18.72
N SER A 96 -1.40 -5.69 -18.34
CA SER A 96 -1.33 -7.08 -18.77
C SER A 96 -0.57 -7.96 -17.78
N LEU A 97 -0.77 -9.29 -17.86
CA LEU A 97 0.05 -10.25 -17.11
C LEU A 97 1.50 -10.28 -17.60
N ALA A 98 1.75 -9.99 -18.87
CA ALA A 98 3.10 -9.85 -19.41
C ALA A 98 3.88 -8.71 -18.75
N ASP A 99 3.21 -7.66 -18.27
CA ASP A 99 3.86 -6.61 -17.48
C ASP A 99 4.35 -7.15 -16.12
N VAL A 100 3.61 -8.07 -15.49
CA VAL A 100 4.06 -8.74 -14.25
C VAL A 100 5.31 -9.56 -14.51
N ASP A 101 5.34 -10.36 -15.59
CA ASP A 101 6.51 -11.16 -15.97
C ASP A 101 7.74 -10.28 -16.20
N ALA A 102 7.58 -9.18 -16.94
CA ALA A 102 8.64 -8.24 -17.25
C ALA A 102 9.18 -7.59 -15.97
N VAL A 103 8.28 -7.08 -15.10
CA VAL A 103 8.65 -6.44 -13.84
C VAL A 103 9.30 -7.43 -12.89
N ARG A 104 8.71 -8.64 -12.71
CA ARG A 104 9.25 -9.65 -11.80
C ARG A 104 10.69 -10.03 -12.17
N SER A 105 10.99 -10.11 -13.46
CA SER A 105 12.32 -10.43 -13.95
C SER A 105 13.34 -9.30 -13.78
N ALA A 106 12.87 -8.07 -13.58
CA ALA A 106 13.68 -6.86 -13.56
C ALA A 106 14.04 -6.35 -12.17
N VAL A 107 13.28 -6.72 -11.11
CA VAL A 107 13.46 -6.17 -9.76
C VAL A 107 13.66 -7.25 -8.71
N SER A 108 14.32 -6.89 -7.60
CA SER A 108 14.54 -7.75 -6.43
C SER A 108 13.47 -7.56 -5.34
N ILE A 109 12.73 -6.46 -5.36
CA ILE A 109 11.64 -6.15 -4.42
C ILE A 109 10.35 -6.92 -4.76
N PRO A 110 9.38 -7.05 -3.82
CA PRO A 110 8.10 -7.69 -4.07
C PRO A 110 7.29 -7.05 -5.20
N VAL A 111 6.55 -7.88 -5.95
CA VAL A 111 5.66 -7.46 -7.03
C VAL A 111 4.22 -7.80 -6.68
N LEU A 112 3.35 -6.79 -6.68
CA LEU A 112 1.91 -6.89 -6.49
C LEU A 112 1.22 -6.98 -7.85
N ARG A 113 0.48 -8.08 -8.12
CA ARG A 113 -0.54 -8.09 -9.16
C ARG A 113 -1.75 -7.31 -8.67
N LYS A 114 -2.01 -6.15 -9.26
CA LYS A 114 -3.17 -5.31 -8.96
C LYS A 114 -4.23 -5.50 -10.03
N ASP A 115 -5.29 -6.23 -9.68
CA ASP A 115 -6.36 -6.66 -10.58
C ASP A 115 -7.65 -6.86 -9.78
N PHE A 116 -8.77 -7.08 -10.47
CA PHE A 116 -10.06 -7.44 -9.89
C PHE A 116 -10.16 -8.96 -9.73
N ILE A 117 -9.64 -9.46 -8.61
CA ILE A 117 -9.52 -10.90 -8.32
C ILE A 117 -10.74 -11.40 -7.57
N ALA A 118 -11.42 -12.44 -8.14
CA ALA A 118 -12.59 -13.07 -7.54
C ALA A 118 -12.58 -14.61 -7.64
N THR A 119 -11.57 -15.21 -8.30
CA THR A 119 -11.50 -16.66 -8.51
C THR A 119 -10.17 -17.26 -8.09
N ASP A 120 -10.19 -18.56 -7.75
CA ASP A 120 -8.97 -19.32 -7.46
C ASP A 120 -8.02 -19.34 -8.66
N TYR A 121 -8.59 -19.39 -9.88
CA TYR A 121 -7.82 -19.34 -11.11
C TYR A 121 -6.91 -18.11 -11.15
N GLN A 122 -7.43 -16.91 -10.82
CA GLN A 122 -6.65 -15.68 -10.82
C GLN A 122 -5.55 -15.66 -9.75
N ILE A 123 -5.74 -16.33 -8.61
CA ILE A 123 -4.70 -16.49 -7.57
C ILE A 123 -3.58 -17.41 -8.08
N TRP A 124 -3.93 -18.56 -8.69
CA TRP A 124 -2.94 -19.46 -9.30
C TRP A 124 -2.20 -18.78 -10.45
N GLU A 125 -2.92 -18.02 -11.28
CA GLU A 125 -2.38 -17.24 -12.38
C GLU A 125 -1.38 -16.18 -11.89
N ALA A 126 -1.72 -15.42 -10.83
CA ALA A 126 -0.80 -14.48 -10.22
C ALA A 126 0.51 -15.16 -9.77
N ARG A 127 0.40 -16.32 -9.11
CA ARG A 127 1.56 -17.06 -8.65
C ARG A 127 2.38 -17.64 -9.80
N ALA A 128 1.73 -18.11 -10.86
CA ALA A 128 2.38 -18.64 -12.07
C ALA A 128 3.23 -17.55 -12.77
N HIS A 129 2.74 -16.31 -12.81
CA HIS A 129 3.47 -15.14 -13.31
C HIS A 129 4.47 -14.54 -12.30
N GLY A 130 4.69 -15.21 -11.16
CA GLY A 130 5.73 -14.83 -10.21
C GLY A 130 5.35 -13.67 -9.27
N ALA A 131 4.08 -13.30 -9.17
CA ALA A 131 3.64 -12.30 -8.20
C ALA A 131 3.97 -12.73 -6.76
N ASP A 132 4.39 -11.78 -5.93
CA ASP A 132 4.63 -11.94 -4.50
C ASP A 132 3.41 -11.48 -3.68
N MET A 133 2.58 -10.63 -4.28
CA MET A 133 1.38 -10.07 -3.66
C MET A 133 0.21 -10.10 -4.64
N VAL A 134 -1.00 -10.15 -4.09
CA VAL A 134 -2.27 -10.01 -4.82
C VAL A 134 -3.20 -9.02 -4.13
N LEU A 135 -4.07 -8.38 -4.90
CA LEU A 135 -5.12 -7.50 -4.39
C LEU A 135 -6.41 -8.29 -4.18
N LEU A 136 -7.05 -8.13 -3.02
CA LEU A 136 -8.41 -8.60 -2.73
C LEU A 136 -9.26 -7.41 -2.29
N ILE A 137 -10.34 -7.11 -3.03
CA ILE A 137 -11.20 -5.96 -2.76
C ILE A 137 -12.44 -6.43 -1.99
N VAL A 138 -12.55 -6.05 -0.71
CA VAL A 138 -13.63 -6.52 0.17
C VAL A 138 -15.02 -6.13 -0.35
N ALA A 139 -15.16 -4.94 -0.92
CA ALA A 139 -16.41 -4.48 -1.52
C ALA A 139 -16.91 -5.34 -2.69
N ALA A 140 -16.02 -6.12 -3.32
CA ALA A 140 -16.32 -6.96 -4.49
C ALA A 140 -16.52 -8.44 -4.15
N LEU A 141 -16.27 -8.86 -2.91
CA LEU A 141 -16.25 -10.27 -2.51
C LEU A 141 -17.21 -10.52 -1.35
N ASP A 142 -17.90 -11.66 -1.36
CA ASP A 142 -18.57 -12.16 -0.17
C ASP A 142 -17.56 -12.76 0.83
N ASP A 143 -17.95 -12.96 2.08
CA ASP A 143 -17.05 -13.43 3.14
C ASP A 143 -16.46 -14.82 2.89
N PRO A 144 -17.23 -15.82 2.40
CA PRO A 144 -16.66 -17.11 2.04
C PRO A 144 -15.62 -17.03 0.92
N THR A 145 -15.85 -16.23 -0.10
CA THR A 145 -14.91 -16.02 -1.21
C THR A 145 -13.67 -15.27 -0.74
N LEU A 146 -13.81 -14.19 0.05
CA LEU A 146 -12.69 -13.44 0.60
C LEU A 146 -11.77 -14.35 1.42
N ARG A 147 -12.31 -15.14 2.36
CA ARG A 147 -11.54 -16.10 3.17
C ARG A 147 -10.83 -17.13 2.31
N ARG A 148 -11.53 -17.75 1.38
CA ARG A 148 -10.97 -18.78 0.49
C ARG A 148 -9.81 -18.26 -0.36
N LEU A 149 -9.96 -17.08 -0.95
CA LEU A 149 -8.90 -16.47 -1.78
C LEU A 149 -7.72 -16.01 -0.94
N LEU A 150 -7.96 -15.45 0.24
CA LEU A 150 -6.93 -15.06 1.20
C LEU A 150 -6.10 -16.27 1.66
N GLU A 151 -6.78 -17.35 2.07
CA GLU A 151 -6.13 -18.61 2.45
C GLU A 151 -5.33 -19.22 1.29
N LEU A 152 -5.87 -19.17 0.06
CA LEU A 152 -5.17 -19.70 -1.11
C LEU A 152 -3.90 -18.88 -1.40
N ALA A 153 -3.98 -17.54 -1.36
CA ALA A 153 -2.82 -16.68 -1.53
C ALA A 153 -1.74 -17.00 -0.48
N HIS A 154 -2.12 -17.12 0.80
CA HIS A 154 -1.19 -17.46 1.88
C HIS A 154 -0.57 -18.85 1.70
N ARG A 155 -1.35 -19.87 1.31
CA ARG A 155 -0.82 -21.23 1.02
C ARG A 155 0.20 -21.22 -0.12
N LEU A 156 0.07 -20.32 -1.07
CA LEU A 156 1.02 -20.14 -2.18
C LEU A 156 2.21 -19.23 -1.81
N GLY A 157 2.30 -18.78 -0.55
CA GLY A 157 3.36 -17.93 -0.03
C GLY A 157 3.20 -16.45 -0.39
N MET A 158 2.11 -16.06 -1.07
CA MET A 158 1.87 -14.66 -1.43
C MET A 158 1.26 -13.87 -0.26
N THR A 159 1.55 -12.59 -0.21
CA THR A 159 0.89 -11.63 0.68
C THR A 159 -0.33 -11.04 -0.02
N ALA A 160 -1.51 -11.09 0.62
CA ALA A 160 -2.68 -10.39 0.10
C ALA A 160 -2.73 -8.96 0.67
N LEU A 161 -2.84 -7.96 -0.22
CA LEU A 161 -3.28 -6.61 0.11
C LEU A 161 -4.80 -6.61 0.05
N VAL A 162 -5.46 -6.47 1.20
CA VAL A 162 -6.93 -6.51 1.31
C VAL A 162 -7.45 -5.09 1.36
N GLU A 163 -8.02 -4.63 0.24
CA GLU A 163 -8.50 -3.25 0.06
C GLU A 163 -9.87 -3.05 0.69
N THR A 164 -10.00 -1.98 1.48
CA THR A 164 -11.21 -1.60 2.22
C THR A 164 -11.54 -0.12 2.06
N HIS A 165 -12.84 0.24 2.17
CA HIS A 165 -13.34 1.61 2.05
C HIS A 165 -14.21 2.04 3.23
N THR A 166 -14.64 1.09 4.07
CA THR A 166 -15.57 1.34 5.17
C THR A 166 -15.17 0.56 6.43
N ARG A 167 -15.67 0.98 7.60
CA ARG A 167 -15.49 0.25 8.86
C ARG A 167 -16.02 -1.18 8.80
N GLY A 168 -17.16 -1.39 8.11
CA GLY A 168 -17.72 -2.72 7.92
C GLY A 168 -16.83 -3.63 7.10
N GLU A 169 -16.21 -3.08 6.04
CA GLU A 169 -15.23 -3.83 5.22
C GLU A 169 -13.94 -4.13 6.00
N ILE A 170 -13.46 -3.20 6.84
CA ILE A 170 -12.32 -3.45 7.74
C ILE A 170 -12.62 -4.61 8.69
N ALA A 171 -13.79 -4.64 9.33
CA ALA A 171 -14.19 -5.74 10.21
C ALA A 171 -14.19 -7.08 9.45
N ARG A 172 -14.76 -7.12 8.24
CA ARG A 172 -14.76 -8.32 7.38
C ARG A 172 -13.33 -8.77 7.00
N ALA A 173 -12.44 -7.82 6.69
CA ALA A 173 -11.03 -8.12 6.38
C ALA A 173 -10.30 -8.73 7.58
N ILE A 174 -10.49 -8.17 8.79
CA ILE A 174 -9.94 -8.69 10.05
C ILE A 174 -10.48 -10.10 10.33
N ASP A 175 -11.79 -10.28 10.24
CA ASP A 175 -12.46 -11.59 10.48
C ASP A 175 -12.03 -12.65 9.47
N ALA A 176 -11.64 -12.24 8.26
CA ALA A 176 -11.06 -13.12 7.26
C ALA A 176 -9.60 -13.50 7.53
N GLY A 177 -8.91 -12.81 8.46
CA GLY A 177 -7.50 -13.06 8.80
C GLY A 177 -6.51 -12.27 7.93
N ALA A 178 -6.87 -11.08 7.46
CA ALA A 178 -5.99 -10.22 6.69
C ALA A 178 -4.85 -9.66 7.56
N HIS A 179 -3.60 -9.76 7.08
CA HIS A 179 -2.41 -9.21 7.74
C HIS A 179 -1.95 -7.87 7.15
N VAL A 180 -2.37 -7.56 5.92
CA VAL A 180 -2.09 -6.30 5.25
C VAL A 180 -3.41 -5.74 4.73
N ILE A 181 -3.84 -4.63 5.29
CA ILE A 181 -5.11 -3.99 4.93
C ILE A 181 -4.82 -2.65 4.29
N GLY A 182 -5.31 -2.50 3.06
CA GLY A 182 -5.33 -1.25 2.34
C GLY A 182 -6.59 -0.45 2.69
N ILE A 183 -6.41 0.81 3.06
CA ILE A 183 -7.52 1.76 3.18
C ILE A 183 -7.46 2.68 1.97
N ASN A 184 -8.42 2.49 1.06
CA ASN A 184 -8.53 3.35 -0.11
C ASN A 184 -9.29 4.63 0.26
N ALA A 185 -8.55 5.73 0.38
CA ALA A 185 -9.11 7.03 0.73
C ALA A 185 -9.99 7.63 -0.39
N ARG A 186 -9.97 7.03 -1.60
CA ARG A 186 -10.82 7.45 -2.71
C ARG A 186 -12.22 6.87 -2.54
N ASN A 187 -13.21 7.75 -2.50
CA ASN A 187 -14.60 7.35 -2.54
C ASN A 187 -14.94 6.78 -3.94
N LEU A 188 -15.46 5.56 -4.00
CA LEU A 188 -15.80 4.89 -5.27
C LEU A 188 -16.98 5.52 -6.01
N LYS A 189 -17.78 6.39 -5.35
CA LYS A 189 -18.97 7.02 -5.96
C LYS A 189 -18.66 8.35 -6.64
N ASP A 190 -17.87 9.21 -5.98
CA ASP A 190 -17.56 10.57 -6.44
C ASP A 190 -16.09 10.80 -6.78
N LEU A 191 -15.25 9.76 -6.58
CA LEU A 191 -13.81 9.74 -6.83
C LEU A 191 -13.00 10.75 -5.99
N HIS A 192 -13.63 11.39 -5.00
CA HIS A 192 -12.94 12.29 -4.08
C HIS A 192 -11.99 11.54 -3.14
N VAL A 193 -10.85 12.15 -2.80
CA VAL A 193 -9.85 11.60 -1.87
C VAL A 193 -9.90 12.38 -0.57
N ASP A 194 -10.03 11.69 0.57
CA ASP A 194 -10.14 12.29 1.90
C ASP A 194 -9.18 11.60 2.90
N VAL A 195 -8.09 12.30 3.24
CA VAL A 195 -7.10 11.83 4.25
C VAL A 195 -7.71 11.77 5.65
N GLY A 196 -8.69 12.64 5.96
CA GLY A 196 -9.40 12.61 7.25
C GLY A 196 -10.15 11.30 7.45
N ARG A 197 -10.78 10.80 6.37
CA ARG A 197 -11.44 9.49 6.36
C ARG A 197 -10.45 8.35 6.60
N TYR A 198 -9.25 8.43 6.01
CA TYR A 198 -8.21 7.43 6.27
C TYR A 198 -7.89 7.34 7.77
N ARG A 199 -7.65 8.48 8.44
CA ARG A 199 -7.33 8.53 9.87
C ARG A 199 -8.44 7.88 10.72
N GLU A 200 -9.69 8.19 10.42
CA GLU A 200 -10.85 7.63 11.11
C GLU A 200 -10.93 6.11 10.95
N LEU A 201 -10.66 5.59 9.77
CA LEU A 201 -10.70 4.17 9.46
C LEU A 201 -9.48 3.42 10.04
N ALA A 202 -8.29 3.98 9.90
CA ALA A 202 -7.04 3.39 10.38
C ALA A 202 -7.01 3.17 11.89
N ALA A 203 -7.68 4.04 12.66
CA ALA A 203 -7.80 3.90 14.10
C ALA A 203 -8.57 2.63 14.56
N ASN A 204 -9.28 1.94 13.66
CA ASN A 204 -10.01 0.71 13.96
C ASN A 204 -9.20 -0.56 13.65
N LEU A 205 -7.99 -0.42 13.11
CA LEU A 205 -7.13 -1.56 12.78
C LEU A 205 -6.23 -1.94 13.97
N PRO A 206 -6.07 -3.24 14.24
CA PRO A 206 -5.11 -3.74 15.22
C PRO A 206 -3.66 -3.34 14.87
N ASP A 207 -2.77 -3.32 15.88
CA ASP A 207 -1.37 -2.92 15.71
C ASP A 207 -0.53 -3.96 14.96
N ASP A 208 -0.95 -5.22 14.96
CA ASP A 208 -0.28 -6.31 14.25
C ASP A 208 -0.62 -6.34 12.75
N VAL A 209 -1.67 -5.63 12.32
CA VAL A 209 -2.03 -5.46 10.91
C VAL A 209 -1.22 -4.33 10.28
N ILE A 210 -0.66 -4.58 9.10
CA ILE A 210 0.02 -3.56 8.29
C ILE A 210 -1.02 -2.69 7.58
N LYS A 211 -0.98 -1.38 7.85
CA LYS A 211 -1.92 -0.38 7.35
C LYS A 211 -1.33 0.30 6.11
N VAL A 212 -1.93 0.05 4.95
CA VAL A 212 -1.51 0.67 3.69
C VAL A 212 -2.48 1.78 3.32
N ALA A 213 -1.97 3.00 3.13
CA ALA A 213 -2.79 4.07 2.57
C ALA A 213 -2.77 3.99 1.04
N GLU A 214 -3.96 3.99 0.44
CA GLU A 214 -4.15 3.95 -1.01
C GLU A 214 -4.86 5.20 -1.50
N SER A 215 -4.43 5.69 -2.66
CA SER A 215 -4.91 6.91 -3.33
C SER A 215 -4.48 8.22 -2.64
N GLY A 216 -4.39 9.28 -3.47
CA GLY A 216 -4.20 10.66 -2.99
C GLY A 216 -2.81 11.03 -2.55
N VAL A 217 -1.79 10.21 -2.81
CA VAL A 217 -0.39 10.58 -2.58
C VAL A 217 0.20 11.09 -3.88
N PHE A 218 0.49 12.38 -3.93
CA PHE A 218 1.13 13.05 -5.07
C PHE A 218 2.55 13.50 -4.74
N GLY A 219 2.88 13.64 -3.44
CA GLY A 219 4.18 14.08 -2.98
C GLY A 219 4.41 13.79 -1.50
N GLY A 220 5.47 14.43 -0.95
CA GLY A 220 5.88 14.20 0.43
C GLY A 220 4.88 14.70 1.48
N VAL A 221 4.09 15.72 1.16
CA VAL A 221 3.13 16.29 2.12
C VAL A 221 2.02 15.30 2.44
N GLU A 222 1.36 14.75 1.41
CA GLU A 222 0.29 13.77 1.58
C GLU A 222 0.82 12.48 2.24
N LEU A 223 2.04 12.05 1.89
CA LEU A 223 2.69 10.92 2.54
C LEU A 223 2.87 11.17 4.03
N GLU A 224 3.37 12.35 4.41
CA GLU A 224 3.55 12.73 5.81
C GLU A 224 2.22 12.75 6.57
N ASP A 225 1.15 13.23 5.94
CA ASP A 225 -0.19 13.26 6.54
C ASP A 225 -0.73 11.83 6.79
N TYR A 226 -0.57 10.92 5.82
CA TYR A 226 -0.93 9.51 6.01
C TYR A 226 -0.09 8.82 7.08
N ALA A 227 1.21 9.09 7.11
CA ALA A 227 2.10 8.52 8.13
C ALA A 227 1.72 8.99 9.55
N ARG A 228 1.41 10.31 9.72
CA ARG A 228 0.89 10.84 11.00
C ARG A 228 -0.49 10.31 11.35
N ALA A 229 -1.27 9.90 10.36
CA ALA A 229 -2.57 9.24 10.54
C ALA A 229 -2.45 7.73 10.83
N GLY A 230 -1.21 7.18 10.93
CA GLY A 230 -0.95 5.80 11.31
C GLY A 230 -0.72 4.84 10.15
N ALA A 231 -0.43 5.32 8.94
CA ALA A 231 -0.04 4.46 7.84
C ALA A 231 1.35 3.83 8.09
N ASP A 232 1.44 2.51 7.92
CA ASP A 232 2.71 1.79 7.90
C ASP A 232 3.39 1.93 6.54
N ALA A 233 2.62 1.88 5.45
CA ALA A 233 3.09 2.00 4.07
C ALA A 233 2.09 2.81 3.22
N VAL A 234 2.52 3.30 2.06
CA VAL A 234 1.66 3.98 1.08
C VAL A 234 1.77 3.36 -0.30
N LEU A 235 0.65 3.29 -1.04
CA LEU A 235 0.61 2.92 -2.45
C LEU A 235 0.46 4.20 -3.29
N VAL A 236 1.41 4.42 -4.19
CA VAL A 236 1.52 5.65 -4.99
C VAL A 236 1.55 5.30 -6.48
N GLY A 237 0.58 5.79 -7.22
CA GLY A 237 0.51 5.63 -8.66
C GLY A 237 0.84 6.92 -9.39
N GLU A 238 -0.10 7.85 -9.44
CA GLU A 238 0.00 9.06 -10.26
C GLU A 238 1.21 9.93 -9.89
N GLY A 239 1.49 10.10 -8.60
CA GLY A 239 2.61 10.93 -8.12
C GLY A 239 4.00 10.43 -8.52
N VAL A 240 4.13 9.18 -8.99
CA VAL A 240 5.40 8.63 -9.47
C VAL A 240 5.40 8.23 -10.95
N ALA A 241 4.21 8.07 -11.56
CA ALA A 241 4.08 7.64 -12.96
C ALA A 241 4.11 8.79 -13.97
N THR A 242 3.69 10.02 -13.56
CA THR A 242 3.51 11.17 -14.46
C THR A 242 4.63 12.21 -14.36
N VAL A 243 5.82 11.80 -13.98
CA VAL A 243 7.00 12.66 -13.78
C VAL A 243 8.12 12.24 -14.73
N ASP A 244 9.09 13.15 -14.98
CA ASP A 244 10.21 12.89 -15.88
C ASP A 244 11.30 12.01 -15.22
N ASP A 245 11.53 12.16 -13.92
CA ASP A 245 12.50 11.35 -13.15
C ASP A 245 11.77 10.53 -12.09
N HIS A 246 11.45 9.29 -12.45
CA HIS A 246 10.70 8.37 -11.61
C HIS A 246 11.49 7.95 -10.37
N ALA A 247 12.79 7.75 -10.49
CA ALA A 247 13.65 7.36 -9.36
C ALA A 247 13.76 8.49 -8.33
N ASP A 248 13.92 9.73 -8.77
CA ASP A 248 13.98 10.89 -7.89
C ASP A 248 12.63 11.14 -7.20
N ALA A 249 11.50 10.96 -7.92
CA ALA A 249 10.17 11.08 -7.31
C ALA A 249 9.97 10.07 -6.16
N VAL A 250 10.33 8.80 -6.36
CA VAL A 250 10.29 7.79 -5.30
C VAL A 250 11.26 8.14 -4.16
N ALA A 251 12.48 8.56 -4.47
CA ALA A 251 13.48 8.93 -3.45
C ALA A 251 13.02 10.09 -2.56
N ARG A 252 12.32 11.09 -3.13
CA ARG A 252 11.70 12.19 -2.35
C ARG A 252 10.63 11.68 -1.40
N LEU A 253 9.78 10.73 -1.82
CA LEU A 253 8.78 10.10 -0.97
C LEU A 253 9.44 9.32 0.18
N VAL A 254 10.47 8.52 -0.11
CA VAL A 254 11.24 7.78 0.90
C VAL A 254 11.86 8.74 1.92
N ALA A 255 12.46 9.85 1.44
CA ALA A 255 13.04 10.87 2.32
C ALA A 255 11.98 11.54 3.22
N ALA A 256 10.77 11.80 2.68
CA ALA A 256 9.66 12.32 3.46
C ALA A 256 9.22 11.31 4.54
N GLY A 257 9.10 10.02 4.19
CA GLY A 257 8.77 8.95 5.12
C GLY A 257 9.78 8.81 6.27
N ARG A 258 11.08 8.93 5.97
CA ARG A 258 12.14 8.91 6.98
C ARG A 258 12.05 10.10 7.94
N ARG A 259 11.77 11.31 7.43
CA ARG A 259 11.60 12.51 8.28
C ARG A 259 10.47 12.34 9.29
N VAL A 260 9.32 11.80 8.86
CA VAL A 260 8.18 11.56 9.75
C VAL A 260 8.53 10.54 10.82
N LYS A 261 9.10 9.39 10.43
CA LYS A 261 9.48 8.35 11.41
C LYS A 261 10.54 8.86 12.40
N ALA A 262 11.48 9.68 11.97
CA ALA A 262 12.45 10.31 12.86
C ALA A 262 11.78 11.28 13.84
N SER A 263 10.79 12.07 13.39
CA SER A 263 10.09 13.02 14.27
C SER A 263 9.20 12.33 15.32
N VAL A 264 8.65 11.16 15.01
CA VAL A 264 7.84 10.36 15.96
C VAL A 264 8.73 9.63 16.97
N ARG A 265 9.99 9.32 16.60
CA ARG A 265 10.95 8.62 17.47
C ARG A 265 11.75 9.53 18.41
N MET A 266 11.67 10.86 18.25
CA MET A 266 12.32 11.72 19.22
C MET A 266 11.65 11.52 20.58
N PRO A 267 12.36 11.00 21.59
CA PRO A 267 11.81 10.87 22.93
C PRO A 267 11.38 12.25 23.42
N LEU A 268 10.24 12.32 24.07
CA LEU A 268 9.85 13.50 24.86
C LEU A 268 10.87 13.83 25.97
N SER A 269 11.84 12.94 26.18
CA SER A 269 12.88 12.99 27.22
C SER A 269 14.14 13.80 26.91
N SER A 270 14.24 14.50 25.79
CA SER A 270 15.28 15.55 25.64
C SER A 270 14.77 16.88 26.18
N HIS A 271 14.36 16.90 27.44
CA HIS A 271 14.00 18.12 28.15
C HIS A 271 15.27 18.80 28.68
N GLU A 272 15.86 19.65 27.87
CA GLU A 272 16.67 20.74 28.35
C GLU A 272 15.76 21.98 28.44
N GLY A 273 15.10 22.16 29.58
CA GLY A 273 14.27 23.34 29.85
C GLY A 273 12.80 23.27 29.33
N PRO A 274 12.09 24.39 29.31
CA PRO A 274 10.63 24.46 29.03
C PRO A 274 10.27 24.30 27.55
N TYR A 275 11.06 23.57 26.79
CA TYR A 275 10.88 23.38 25.35
C TYR A 275 10.57 21.93 25.00
N PHE A 276 9.59 21.71 24.15
CA PHE A 276 9.30 20.43 23.50
C PHE A 276 9.99 20.42 22.11
N GLY A 277 11.27 20.02 22.07
CA GLY A 277 12.09 20.15 20.88
C GLY A 277 12.25 21.62 20.48
N ARG A 278 11.93 21.97 19.21
CA ARG A 278 11.97 23.37 18.72
C ARG A 278 10.71 24.19 19.07
N PHE A 279 9.75 23.60 19.74
CA PHE A 279 8.49 24.23 20.13
C PHE A 279 8.44 24.32 21.65
N GLY A 280 7.87 25.38 22.14
CA GLY A 280 7.68 25.61 23.56
C GLY A 280 8.25 26.94 24.00
N GLY A 281 8.31 27.12 25.28
CA GLY A 281 8.65 28.35 25.95
C GLY A 281 7.63 28.61 27.04
N ARG A 282 8.01 29.37 28.05
CA ARG A 282 7.07 29.71 29.14
C ARG A 282 6.26 30.92 28.77
N TYR A 283 5.16 30.70 28.05
CA TYR A 283 4.14 31.75 27.73
C TYR A 283 3.08 31.80 28.82
N VAL A 284 3.50 31.95 30.07
CA VAL A 284 2.59 32.07 31.23
C VAL A 284 2.92 33.36 32.00
N PRO A 285 1.92 33.94 32.70
CA PRO A 285 2.16 35.06 33.58
C PRO A 285 3.29 34.75 34.57
N GLU A 286 4.15 35.73 34.84
CA GLU A 286 5.33 35.58 35.68
C GLU A 286 5.04 34.95 37.07
N ALA A 287 3.85 35.18 37.59
CA ALA A 287 3.36 34.60 38.86
C ALA A 287 3.20 33.07 38.84
N LEU A 288 3.10 32.43 37.65
CA LEU A 288 2.95 30.97 37.50
C LEU A 288 4.26 30.25 37.19
N VAL A 289 5.34 30.98 36.94
CA VAL A 289 6.66 30.39 36.58
C VAL A 289 7.17 29.50 37.70
N GLY A 290 7.09 29.96 38.97
CA GLY A 290 7.54 29.17 40.11
C GLY A 290 6.78 27.87 40.33
N ALA A 291 5.47 27.89 40.11
CA ALA A 291 4.63 26.68 40.24
C ALA A 291 4.92 25.66 39.12
N LEU A 292 5.28 26.14 37.93
CA LEU A 292 5.70 25.27 36.82
C LEU A 292 7.10 24.68 37.04
N ASP A 293 8.03 25.44 37.64
CA ASP A 293 9.34 24.94 38.03
C ASP A 293 9.22 23.79 39.06
N GLU A 294 8.33 23.97 40.05
CA GLU A 294 8.07 22.94 41.07
C GLU A 294 7.42 21.68 40.48
N LEU A 295 6.50 21.85 39.52
CA LEU A 295 5.87 20.73 38.81
C LEU A 295 6.86 19.96 37.91
N GLU A 296 7.78 20.68 37.25
CA GLU A 296 8.81 20.09 36.39
C GLU A 296 9.77 19.27 37.26
N HIS A 297 10.17 19.79 38.43
CA HIS A 297 11.05 19.08 39.36
C HIS A 297 10.42 17.78 39.92
N VAL A 298 9.16 17.83 40.29
CA VAL A 298 8.40 16.63 40.76
C VAL A 298 8.22 15.59 39.66
N TYR A 299 8.07 16.03 38.39
CA TYR A 299 7.95 15.14 37.25
C TYR A 299 9.26 14.42 36.90
N ASP A 300 10.42 15.11 37.04
CA ASP A 300 11.74 14.55 36.77
C ASP A 300 12.20 13.56 37.86
N GLU A 301 11.60 13.63 39.06
CA GLU A 301 11.90 12.74 40.19
C GLU A 301 11.01 11.47 40.21
N ALA A 302 9.94 11.41 39.38
CA ALA A 302 8.97 10.31 39.36
C ALA A 302 9.22 9.31 38.23
#